data_611ba45f3e678bbc8da6173fc628567f
#
_entry.id   611ba45f3e678bbc8da6173fc628567f
#
_cell.length_a   1.000
_cell.length_b   1.000
_cell.length_c   1.000
_cell.angle_alpha   90.00
_cell.angle_beta   90.00
_cell.angle_gamma   90.00
#
_symmetry.space_group_name_H-M   'P 1'
#
loop_
_entity.id
_entity.type
_entity.pdbx_description
1 polymer ?
#
loop_
_entity_poly.entity_id
_entity_poly.type
_entity_poly.pdbx_seq_one_letter_code
_entity_poly.pdbx_strand_id
1 'polypeptide(L)'
;MKERAVHILIGLVLIVALVAWFYHATRPAPGIAESARSASLQGMSVAYISGGKLFCKTDNGPAREIGSPYIQQVVDRLERSKERNAWKQGTSFQVAAHGGVRDFEGAGAGIRFSSAIFHKDRGLLYFLSDNTIGGLFTFDLDTGVELRLLHKQRLDLSDLQLDAGGSRIIASAVAPDGISNIATLDIEGNQFREMTAGDTVDAAPAWVHNEPDTIVYQSAGLARSPQGYVAATGHTTIQKLDMRSGRIQTVLESSEHDFLHPRVSADGVLHFIRRPYVGTNYSAGNIFIDTLLFPFRLLRAVFHYLNFFSLMYSRKPLTGAAGPKVHADIKHIILKGRHIDAEKALRKENAINGVASLVPRSWELVSRTRQGQETVLATNVASYDLLADGSIIYSNGRAMFLLGHGGQSSVLLQADLIGEIVGRSA
;
A
#
# COMPACT_ATOMS: atom_id res chain seq x y z
N MET A 1 1.68 10.58 -65.32
CA MET A 1 1.43 11.69 -64.37
C MET A 1 0.24 11.44 -63.44
N LYS A 2 -0.85 10.83 -63.88
CA LYS A 2 -2.06 10.59 -63.04
C LYS A 2 -1.83 9.68 -61.85
N GLU A 3 -1.06 8.59 -61.99
CA GLU A 3 -0.82 7.65 -60.87
C GLU A 3 -0.01 8.27 -59.71
N ARG A 4 1.02 9.05 -60.01
CA ARG A 4 1.79 9.76 -58.94
C ARG A 4 0.97 10.73 -58.16
N ALA A 5 0.00 11.42 -58.81
CA ALA A 5 -0.90 12.33 -58.12
C ALA A 5 -1.87 11.61 -57.17
N VAL A 6 -2.30 10.41 -57.50
CA VAL A 6 -3.15 9.55 -56.64
C VAL A 6 -2.39 9.11 -55.39
N HIS A 7 -1.15 8.66 -55.55
CA HIS A 7 -0.31 8.23 -54.36
C HIS A 7 -0.01 9.39 -53.43
N ILE A 8 0.24 10.60 -53.96
CA ILE A 8 0.47 11.79 -53.14
C ILE A 8 -0.84 12.17 -52.40
N LEU A 9 -1.99 12.05 -53.03
CA LEU A 9 -3.27 12.35 -52.39
C LEU A 9 -3.61 11.37 -51.28
N ILE A 10 -3.36 10.07 -51.51
CA ILE A 10 -3.56 9.02 -50.48
C ILE A 10 -2.58 9.25 -49.30
N GLY A 11 -1.33 9.59 -49.55
CA GLY A 11 -0.34 9.93 -48.50
C GLY A 11 -0.78 11.13 -47.67
N LEU A 12 -1.34 12.16 -48.31
CA LEU A 12 -1.81 13.36 -47.62
C LEU A 12 -3.04 13.10 -46.75
N VAL A 13 -3.97 12.24 -47.23
CA VAL A 13 -5.14 11.81 -46.46
C VAL A 13 -4.74 10.99 -45.25
N LEU A 14 -3.76 10.09 -45.37
CA LEU A 14 -3.24 9.30 -44.27
C LEU A 14 -2.53 10.18 -43.22
N ILE A 15 -1.76 11.17 -43.63
CA ILE A 15 -1.12 12.12 -42.72
C ILE A 15 -2.17 12.95 -41.98
N VAL A 16 -3.19 13.45 -42.65
CA VAL A 16 -4.29 14.21 -42.01
C VAL A 16 -5.06 13.32 -41.03
N ALA A 17 -5.33 12.07 -41.38
CA ALA A 17 -5.99 11.11 -40.49
C ALA A 17 -5.13 10.80 -39.25
N LEU A 18 -3.81 10.66 -39.44
CA LEU A 18 -2.84 10.41 -38.35
C LEU A 18 -2.72 11.62 -37.42
N VAL A 19 -2.70 12.83 -37.96
CA VAL A 19 -2.67 14.09 -37.19
C VAL A 19 -4.00 14.27 -36.44
N ALA A 20 -5.14 13.99 -37.07
CA ALA A 20 -6.45 14.07 -36.42
C ALA A 20 -6.59 13.03 -35.30
N TRP A 21 -6.08 11.80 -35.51
CA TRP A 21 -6.04 10.76 -34.50
C TRP A 21 -5.14 11.16 -33.33
N PHE A 22 -3.94 11.68 -33.62
CA PHE A 22 -3.03 12.17 -32.58
C PHE A 22 -3.62 13.34 -31.80
N TYR A 23 -4.29 14.28 -32.46
CA TYR A 23 -4.98 15.41 -31.83
C TYR A 23 -6.16 14.96 -30.95
N HIS A 24 -6.90 13.92 -31.36
CA HIS A 24 -7.94 13.32 -30.53
C HIS A 24 -7.38 12.49 -29.37
N ALA A 25 -6.27 11.79 -29.57
CA ALA A 25 -5.61 10.95 -28.54
C ALA A 25 -4.87 11.80 -27.47
N THR A 26 -4.42 13.01 -27.83
CA THR A 26 -3.70 13.93 -26.92
C THR A 26 -4.59 15.01 -26.31
N ARG A 27 -5.89 15.06 -26.66
CA ARG A 27 -6.80 15.95 -25.94
C ARG A 27 -6.84 15.54 -24.47
N PRO A 28 -6.50 16.47 -23.52
CA PRO A 28 -6.81 16.24 -22.13
C PRO A 28 -8.31 15.92 -22.04
N ALA A 29 -8.66 14.88 -21.31
CA ALA A 29 -10.05 14.54 -21.07
C ALA A 29 -10.80 15.81 -20.64
N PRO A 30 -12.01 16.07 -21.19
CA PRO A 30 -12.79 17.24 -20.81
C PRO A 30 -12.88 17.26 -19.29
N GLY A 31 -12.54 18.41 -18.70
CA GLY A 31 -12.51 18.61 -17.26
C GLY A 31 -13.72 17.96 -16.62
N ILE A 32 -13.49 17.16 -15.60
CA ILE A 32 -14.49 16.41 -14.84
C ILE A 32 -15.54 17.42 -14.41
N ALA A 33 -16.75 17.23 -14.89
CA ALA A 33 -17.89 18.07 -14.56
C ALA A 33 -18.00 18.23 -13.04
N GLU A 34 -18.11 19.43 -12.59
CA GLU A 34 -18.21 19.98 -11.24
C GLU A 34 -19.51 19.56 -10.52
N SER A 35 -19.91 18.28 -10.55
CA SER A 35 -21.13 17.79 -9.91
C SER A 35 -20.90 16.70 -8.84
N ALA A 36 -19.66 16.40 -8.47
CA ALA A 36 -19.42 15.63 -7.28
C ALA A 36 -19.72 16.51 -6.06
N ARG A 37 -20.83 16.26 -5.36
CA ARG A 37 -21.13 16.92 -4.08
C ARG A 37 -19.94 16.69 -3.16
N SER A 38 -19.13 17.72 -2.94
CA SER A 38 -18.03 17.72 -1.97
C SER A 38 -18.66 17.67 -0.59
N ALA A 39 -18.35 16.64 0.20
CA ALA A 39 -18.76 16.59 1.59
C ALA A 39 -17.91 17.57 2.40
N SER A 40 -18.56 18.22 3.37
CA SER A 40 -17.88 19.03 4.38
C SER A 40 -17.34 18.11 5.49
N LEU A 41 -16.07 18.27 5.84
CA LEU A 41 -15.42 17.59 6.98
C LEU A 41 -15.61 18.36 8.30
N GLN A 42 -16.73 19.06 8.52
CA GLN A 42 -16.95 19.84 9.74
C GLN A 42 -16.71 18.98 10.98
N GLY A 43 -15.71 19.34 11.79
CA GLY A 43 -15.34 18.63 12.99
C GLY A 43 -14.66 17.26 12.75
N MET A 44 -14.20 16.95 11.55
CA MET A 44 -13.50 15.71 11.24
C MET A 44 -12.07 15.97 10.80
N SER A 45 -11.18 15.05 11.17
CA SER A 45 -9.82 14.99 10.66
C SER A 45 -9.60 13.62 10.02
N VAL A 46 -8.92 13.59 8.88
CA VAL A 46 -8.53 12.36 8.21
C VAL A 46 -7.04 12.37 7.91
N ALA A 47 -6.39 11.26 8.19
CA ALA A 47 -5.02 11.02 7.76
C ALA A 47 -4.97 9.85 6.80
N TYR A 48 -4.06 9.87 5.83
CA TYR A 48 -3.91 8.80 4.86
C TYR A 48 -2.49 8.68 4.38
N ILE A 49 -2.12 7.45 4.02
CA ILE A 49 -0.82 7.13 3.44
C ILE A 49 -0.99 6.95 1.92
N SER A 50 -0.20 7.71 1.18
CA SER A 50 -0.16 7.66 -0.28
C SER A 50 1.31 7.63 -0.74
N GLY A 51 1.69 6.59 -1.50
CA GLY A 51 3.05 6.45 -1.99
C GLY A 51 4.13 6.41 -0.88
N GLY A 52 3.79 5.90 0.31
CA GLY A 52 4.70 5.86 1.46
C GLY A 52 4.86 7.20 2.21
N LYS A 53 4.12 8.23 1.83
CA LYS A 53 4.03 9.53 2.50
C LYS A 53 2.74 9.65 3.29
N LEU A 54 2.78 10.38 4.39
CA LEU A 54 1.63 10.64 5.24
C LEU A 54 1.04 12.02 4.95
N PHE A 55 -0.26 12.08 4.80
CA PHE A 55 -1.04 13.30 4.60
C PHE A 55 -2.10 13.43 5.68
N CYS A 56 -2.40 14.65 6.07
CA CYS A 56 -3.49 14.96 6.99
C CYS A 56 -4.35 16.08 6.42
N LYS A 57 -5.67 15.93 6.56
CA LYS A 57 -6.66 16.96 6.23
C LYS A 57 -7.58 17.14 7.44
N THR A 58 -7.62 18.35 7.94
CA THR A 58 -8.50 18.78 9.03
C THR A 58 -9.57 19.69 8.49
N ASP A 59 -10.81 19.49 8.88
CA ASP A 59 -11.96 20.27 8.44
C ASP A 59 -11.98 20.46 6.90
N ASN A 60 -12.38 21.62 6.45
CA ASN A 60 -12.43 21.97 5.03
C ASN A 60 -11.10 22.49 4.46
N GLY A 61 -10.02 22.44 5.25
CA GLY A 61 -8.67 22.82 4.79
C GLY A 61 -8.13 21.90 3.69
N PRO A 62 -7.07 22.29 3.00
CA PRO A 62 -6.38 21.42 2.05
C PRO A 62 -5.69 20.27 2.79
N ALA A 63 -5.54 19.13 2.12
CA ALA A 63 -4.67 18.07 2.62
C ALA A 63 -3.21 18.56 2.61
N ARG A 64 -2.50 18.38 3.73
CA ARG A 64 -1.07 18.70 3.85
C ARG A 64 -0.24 17.44 4.04
N GLU A 65 0.93 17.39 3.44
CA GLU A 65 1.92 16.34 3.70
C GLU A 65 2.51 16.56 5.10
N ILE A 66 2.58 15.49 5.89
CA ILE A 66 3.24 15.49 7.20
C ILE A 66 4.71 15.14 6.95
N GLY A 67 5.56 16.16 7.01
CA GLY A 67 7.00 15.98 6.93
C GLY A 67 7.56 15.50 8.27
N SER A 68 8.30 14.40 8.28
CA SER A 68 8.99 13.95 9.50
C SER A 68 10.37 14.59 9.60
N PRO A 69 10.65 15.37 10.66
CA PRO A 69 11.99 15.88 10.96
C PRO A 69 13.04 14.76 11.08
N TYR A 70 12.65 13.59 11.57
CA TYR A 70 13.54 12.43 11.63
C TYR A 70 13.97 11.96 10.23
N ILE A 71 13.03 11.84 9.29
CA ILE A 71 13.36 11.48 7.90
C ILE A 71 14.34 12.50 7.32
N GLN A 72 14.08 13.79 7.49
CA GLN A 72 14.97 14.85 7.01
C GLN A 72 16.39 14.73 7.58
N GLN A 73 16.51 14.49 8.88
CA GLN A 73 17.83 14.29 9.52
C GLN A 73 18.56 13.06 8.97
N VAL A 74 17.86 11.97 8.66
CA VAL A 74 18.45 10.78 8.06
C VAL A 74 18.93 11.08 6.64
N VAL A 75 18.13 11.74 5.82
CA VAL A 75 18.49 12.17 4.46
C VAL A 75 19.73 13.06 4.48
N ASP A 76 19.74 14.12 5.30
CA ASP A 76 20.88 15.04 5.43
C ASP A 76 22.17 14.33 5.89
N ARG A 77 22.03 13.32 6.76
CA ARG A 77 23.18 12.50 7.19
C ARG A 77 23.73 11.65 6.06
N LEU A 78 22.84 11.07 5.27
CA LEU A 78 23.22 10.26 4.11
C LEU A 78 23.89 11.10 3.02
N GLU A 79 23.36 12.28 2.73
CA GLU A 79 23.95 13.22 1.78
C GLU A 79 25.34 13.65 2.22
N ARG A 80 25.51 14.07 3.47
CA ARG A 80 26.83 14.39 4.05
C ARG A 80 27.78 13.18 4.03
N SER A 81 27.28 11.95 4.16
CA SER A 81 28.10 10.75 4.05
C SER A 81 28.49 10.47 2.59
N LYS A 82 27.58 10.69 1.63
CA LYS A 82 27.89 10.60 0.20
C LYS A 82 28.98 11.63 -0.21
N GLU A 83 28.81 12.87 0.20
CA GLU A 83 29.79 13.93 -0.08
C GLU A 83 31.17 13.59 0.48
N ARG A 84 31.27 13.15 1.75
CA ARG A 84 32.53 12.72 2.37
C ARG A 84 33.18 11.53 1.67
N ASN A 85 32.40 10.66 1.04
CA ASN A 85 32.88 9.48 0.34
C ASN A 85 32.96 9.66 -1.18
N ALA A 86 32.61 10.84 -1.70
CA ALA A 86 32.57 11.13 -3.15
C ALA A 86 33.95 10.89 -3.83
N TRP A 87 35.06 11.14 -3.12
CA TRP A 87 36.40 10.88 -3.60
C TRP A 87 36.68 9.39 -3.82
N LYS A 88 35.95 8.48 -3.19
CA LYS A 88 36.08 7.02 -3.37
C LYS A 88 35.36 6.53 -4.63
N GLN A 89 34.47 7.34 -5.21
CA GLN A 89 33.77 6.97 -6.43
C GLN A 89 34.78 6.82 -7.59
N GLY A 90 34.75 5.65 -8.21
CA GLY A 90 35.67 5.33 -9.30
C GLY A 90 37.04 4.77 -8.89
N THR A 91 37.32 4.54 -7.59
CA THR A 91 38.50 3.87 -7.08
C THR A 91 38.24 2.41 -6.73
N SER A 92 39.29 1.58 -6.60
CA SER A 92 39.21 0.18 -6.17
C SER A 92 38.66 -0.02 -4.74
N PHE A 93 38.52 1.05 -3.97
CA PHE A 93 37.92 1.07 -2.63
C PHE A 93 36.40 1.08 -2.64
N GLN A 94 35.78 1.10 -3.82
CA GLN A 94 34.30 1.02 -3.97
C GLN A 94 33.74 -0.39 -3.71
N VAL A 95 34.61 -1.40 -3.67
CA VAL A 95 34.24 -2.76 -3.28
C VAL A 95 34.17 -2.80 -1.76
N ALA A 96 32.97 -2.77 -1.25
CA ALA A 96 32.71 -2.79 0.20
C ALA A 96 33.30 -4.06 0.84
N ALA A 97 33.75 -3.92 2.08
CA ALA A 97 34.33 -4.98 2.90
C ALA A 97 33.44 -6.20 3.15
N HIS A 98 32.27 -6.31 2.53
CA HIS A 98 31.31 -7.40 2.64
C HIS A 98 30.73 -7.84 1.29
N GLY A 99 31.47 -7.69 0.19
CA GLY A 99 31.15 -8.35 -1.08
C GLY A 99 29.89 -7.88 -1.82
N GLY A 100 29.27 -6.78 -1.43
CA GLY A 100 28.11 -6.18 -2.09
C GLY A 100 28.40 -4.75 -2.51
N VAL A 101 28.14 -4.41 -3.77
CA VAL A 101 28.04 -3.02 -4.22
C VAL A 101 26.82 -2.44 -3.52
N ARG A 102 27.04 -1.64 -2.47
CA ARG A 102 25.96 -0.83 -1.91
C ARG A 102 25.74 0.34 -2.85
N ASP A 103 24.70 0.24 -3.65
CA ASP A 103 24.17 1.37 -4.39
C ASP A 103 23.63 2.40 -3.38
N PHE A 104 24.44 3.43 -3.10
CA PHE A 104 24.05 4.52 -2.22
C PHE A 104 23.04 5.50 -2.88
N GLU A 105 22.68 5.29 -4.13
CA GLU A 105 21.72 6.16 -4.83
C GLU A 105 20.30 6.05 -4.30
N GLY A 106 19.98 5.01 -3.52
CA GLY A 106 18.65 4.79 -2.97
C GLY A 106 18.52 4.85 -1.44
N ALA A 107 19.60 5.11 -0.70
CA ALA A 107 19.60 4.95 0.78
C ALA A 107 18.72 5.94 1.57
N GLY A 108 18.24 7.02 0.96
CA GLY A 108 17.18 7.88 1.54
C GLY A 108 15.77 7.50 1.07
N ALA A 109 15.65 6.66 0.04
CA ALA A 109 14.38 6.28 -0.60
C ALA A 109 13.65 5.13 0.10
N GLY A 110 14.22 4.53 1.15
CA GLY A 110 13.65 3.35 1.81
C GLY A 110 12.75 3.64 3.01
N ILE A 111 12.82 4.83 3.59
CA ILE A 111 12.00 5.16 4.77
C ILE A 111 10.59 5.53 4.30
N ARG A 112 9.60 4.83 4.84
CA ARG A 112 8.19 5.05 4.52
C ARG A 112 7.35 5.10 5.79
N PHE A 113 6.25 5.83 5.72
CA PHE A 113 5.18 5.69 6.69
C PHE A 113 4.47 4.36 6.41
N SER A 114 4.40 3.49 7.40
CA SER A 114 3.75 2.18 7.30
C SER A 114 2.36 2.18 7.92
N SER A 115 2.11 3.00 8.93
CA SER A 115 0.79 3.18 9.54
C SER A 115 0.70 4.50 10.30
N ALA A 116 -0.53 4.99 10.52
CA ALA A 116 -0.82 6.17 11.32
C ALA A 116 -2.14 6.01 12.08
N ILE A 117 -2.27 6.67 13.24
CA ILE A 117 -3.49 6.71 14.02
C ILE A 117 -3.59 8.01 14.83
N PHE A 118 -4.81 8.55 15.00
CA PHE A 118 -5.04 9.69 15.85
C PHE A 118 -5.09 9.30 17.33
N HIS A 119 -4.42 10.09 18.16
CA HIS A 119 -4.55 10.02 19.61
C HIS A 119 -5.13 11.33 20.14
N LYS A 120 -6.03 11.24 21.12
CA LYS A 120 -6.76 12.42 21.64
C LYS A 120 -5.84 13.52 22.16
N ASP A 121 -4.79 13.16 22.90
CA ASP A 121 -3.92 14.11 23.60
C ASP A 121 -2.53 14.29 22.95
N ARG A 122 -2.15 13.41 22.02
CA ARG A 122 -0.79 13.40 21.42
C ARG A 122 -0.78 13.71 19.92
N GLY A 123 -1.94 14.09 19.37
CA GLY A 123 -2.08 14.37 17.95
C GLY A 123 -2.05 13.11 17.08
N LEU A 124 -1.11 13.01 16.16
CA LEU A 124 -0.99 11.88 15.23
C LEU A 124 0.17 10.98 15.67
N LEU A 125 -0.10 9.70 15.89
CA LEU A 125 0.92 8.68 16.02
C LEU A 125 1.15 8.03 14.67
N TYR A 126 2.41 7.75 14.33
CA TYR A 126 2.73 7.02 13.11
C TYR A 126 3.98 6.15 13.26
N PHE A 127 4.06 5.14 12.43
CA PHE A 127 5.22 4.28 12.36
C PHE A 127 5.99 4.53 11.07
N LEU A 128 7.29 4.72 11.21
CA LEU A 128 8.24 4.79 10.11
C LEU A 128 9.04 3.51 10.05
N SER A 129 9.17 2.94 8.88
CA SER A 129 10.03 1.78 8.68
C SER A 129 10.91 1.93 7.44
N ASP A 130 12.10 1.35 7.53
CA ASP A 130 12.91 0.96 6.40
C ASP A 130 13.19 -0.56 6.50
N ASN A 131 13.97 -1.10 5.59
CA ASN A 131 14.27 -2.54 5.59
C ASN A 131 15.10 -3.00 6.81
N THR A 132 15.58 -2.08 7.66
CA THR A 132 16.51 -2.35 8.76
C THR A 132 16.03 -1.88 10.12
N ILE A 133 15.29 -0.79 10.16
CA ILE A 133 14.92 -0.08 11.39
C ILE A 133 13.47 0.37 11.32
N GLY A 134 12.77 0.27 12.42
CA GLY A 134 11.45 0.85 12.61
C GLY A 134 11.38 1.77 13.81
N GLY A 135 10.48 2.74 13.76
CA GLY A 135 10.26 3.70 14.84
C GLY A 135 8.82 4.17 14.95
N LEU A 136 8.36 4.30 16.21
CA LEU A 136 7.07 4.90 16.55
C LEU A 136 7.30 6.36 16.95
N PHE A 137 6.49 7.25 16.41
CA PHE A 137 6.58 8.69 16.63
C PHE A 137 5.20 9.28 16.96
N THR A 138 5.20 10.38 17.70
CA THR A 138 4.06 11.28 17.81
C THR A 138 4.35 12.57 17.06
N PHE A 139 3.31 13.16 16.51
CA PHE A 139 3.37 14.44 15.80
C PHE A 139 2.21 15.32 16.25
N ASP A 140 2.54 16.43 16.85
CA ASP A 140 1.58 17.46 17.21
C ASP A 140 1.19 18.25 15.94
N LEU A 141 -0.09 18.21 15.59
CA LEU A 141 -0.59 18.83 14.37
C LEU A 141 -0.61 20.36 14.41
N ASP A 142 -0.64 20.94 15.60
CA ASP A 142 -0.71 22.39 15.81
C ASP A 142 0.70 23.01 15.86
N THR A 143 1.59 22.40 16.63
CA THR A 143 2.96 22.91 16.82
C THR A 143 3.95 22.35 15.80
N GLY A 144 3.64 21.23 15.14
CA GLY A 144 4.56 20.54 14.22
C GLY A 144 5.71 19.81 14.93
N VAL A 145 5.62 19.61 16.24
CA VAL A 145 6.65 18.93 17.02
C VAL A 145 6.52 17.42 16.86
N GLU A 146 7.63 16.79 16.50
CA GLU A 146 7.77 15.32 16.41
C GLU A 146 8.54 14.81 17.65
N LEU A 147 8.00 13.77 18.29
CA LEU A 147 8.70 13.05 19.36
C LEU A 147 8.81 11.57 19.00
N ARG A 148 10.01 11.02 19.13
CA ARG A 148 10.26 9.60 18.92
C ARG A 148 10.02 8.83 20.21
N LEU A 149 9.09 7.86 20.16
CA LEU A 149 8.75 7.01 21.29
C LEU A 149 9.55 5.70 21.27
N LEU A 150 9.60 5.03 20.12
CA LEU A 150 10.30 3.77 19.95
C LEU A 150 11.24 3.82 18.74
N HIS A 151 12.39 3.14 18.86
CA HIS A 151 13.31 2.94 17.74
C HIS A 151 13.99 1.58 17.91
N LYS A 152 13.69 0.65 17.02
CA LYS A 152 14.16 -0.73 17.13
C LYS A 152 14.57 -1.28 15.76
N GLN A 153 15.67 -2.06 15.75
CA GLN A 153 16.11 -2.77 14.56
C GLN A 153 15.16 -3.92 14.25
N ARG A 154 14.96 -4.17 12.95
CA ARG A 154 14.13 -5.26 12.42
C ARG A 154 12.70 -5.27 12.96
N LEU A 155 12.15 -4.10 13.22
CA LEU A 155 10.76 -3.93 13.58
C LEU A 155 10.05 -3.21 12.44
N ASP A 156 9.02 -3.82 11.89
CA ASP A 156 8.10 -3.20 10.94
C ASP A 156 6.68 -3.40 11.46
N LEU A 157 6.00 -2.29 11.79
CA LEU A 157 4.63 -2.30 12.29
C LEU A 157 3.72 -1.64 11.29
N SER A 158 2.55 -2.23 11.07
CA SER A 158 1.46 -1.68 10.27
C SER A 158 0.12 -1.84 10.99
N ASP A 159 -0.92 -1.23 10.42
CA ASP A 159 -2.30 -1.33 10.90
C ASP A 159 -2.44 -1.00 12.41
N LEU A 160 -1.82 0.09 12.87
CA LEU A 160 -1.89 0.53 14.26
C LEU A 160 -3.34 0.80 14.68
N GLN A 161 -3.72 0.32 15.86
CA GLN A 161 -5.02 0.63 16.48
C GLN A 161 -4.85 0.88 17.98
N LEU A 162 -5.53 1.91 18.48
CA LEU A 162 -5.57 2.24 19.91
C LEU A 162 -6.73 1.54 20.60
N ASP A 163 -6.53 1.13 21.84
CA ASP A 163 -7.63 0.74 22.71
C ASP A 163 -8.53 1.96 23.05
N ALA A 164 -9.71 1.71 23.58
CA ALA A 164 -10.65 2.76 23.94
C ALA A 164 -10.08 3.77 24.96
N GLY A 165 -9.14 3.35 25.79
CA GLY A 165 -8.43 4.18 26.76
C GLY A 165 -7.31 5.02 26.15
N GLY A 166 -6.87 4.71 24.93
CA GLY A 166 -5.72 5.35 24.27
C GLY A 166 -4.38 5.00 24.93
N SER A 167 -4.30 3.92 25.70
CA SER A 167 -3.09 3.54 26.44
C SER A 167 -2.31 2.38 25.82
N ARG A 168 -2.99 1.54 25.05
CA ARG A 168 -2.39 0.38 24.40
C ARG A 168 -2.58 0.44 22.89
N ILE A 169 -1.56 0.04 22.18
CA ILE A 169 -1.55 -0.11 20.72
C ILE A 169 -1.57 -1.60 20.40
N ILE A 170 -2.37 -2.01 19.42
CA ILE A 170 -2.21 -3.26 18.69
C ILE A 170 -1.78 -2.96 17.26
N ALA A 171 -0.99 -3.83 16.69
CA ALA A 171 -0.44 -3.65 15.35
C ALA A 171 -0.15 -5.01 14.70
N SER A 172 0.06 -4.99 13.40
CA SER A 172 0.64 -6.10 12.65
C SER A 172 2.15 -5.94 12.66
N ALA A 173 2.88 -6.92 13.20
CA ALA A 173 4.35 -6.96 13.19
C ALA A 173 4.81 -7.85 12.03
N VAL A 174 5.41 -7.22 11.01
CA VAL A 174 5.81 -7.89 9.77
C VAL A 174 7.27 -8.33 9.86
N ALA A 175 7.52 -9.60 9.64
CA ALA A 175 8.85 -10.18 9.60
C ALA A 175 9.40 -10.25 8.15
N PRO A 176 10.74 -10.25 7.97
CA PRO A 176 11.35 -10.27 6.63
C PRO A 176 11.05 -11.53 5.81
N ASP A 177 10.67 -12.62 6.45
CA ASP A 177 10.34 -13.92 5.83
C ASP A 177 8.88 -14.01 5.36
N GLY A 178 8.12 -12.91 5.46
CA GLY A 178 6.73 -12.80 5.03
C GLY A 178 5.69 -13.20 6.08
N ILE A 179 6.11 -13.65 7.27
CA ILE A 179 5.23 -13.85 8.42
C ILE A 179 4.79 -12.49 8.96
N SER A 180 3.56 -12.40 9.42
CA SER A 180 3.08 -11.26 10.16
C SER A 180 2.29 -11.74 11.37
N ASN A 181 2.63 -11.21 12.54
CA ASN A 181 1.98 -11.54 13.80
C ASN A 181 1.25 -10.31 14.37
N ILE A 182 0.19 -10.52 15.12
CA ILE A 182 -0.41 -9.43 15.89
C ILE A 182 0.48 -9.16 17.11
N ALA A 183 0.82 -7.92 17.32
CA ALA A 183 1.61 -7.46 18.45
C ALA A 183 0.88 -6.37 19.26
N THR A 184 1.23 -6.27 20.53
CA THR A 184 0.76 -5.22 21.43
C THR A 184 1.95 -4.48 22.02
N LEU A 185 1.77 -3.20 22.28
CA LEU A 185 2.72 -2.32 22.96
C LEU A 185 1.96 -1.22 23.70
N ASP A 186 2.60 -0.60 24.67
CA ASP A 186 2.02 0.60 25.30
C ASP A 186 2.20 1.84 24.41
N ILE A 187 1.52 2.92 24.78
CA ILE A 187 1.56 4.17 24.02
C ILE A 187 2.96 4.81 23.98
N GLU A 188 3.84 4.44 24.90
CA GLU A 188 5.25 4.89 24.94
C GLU A 188 6.17 4.03 24.06
N GLY A 189 5.63 2.98 23.43
CA GLY A 189 6.41 2.05 22.62
C GLY A 189 7.11 0.95 23.40
N ASN A 190 6.82 0.82 24.70
CA ASN A 190 7.36 -0.25 25.55
C ASN A 190 6.43 -1.47 25.56
N GLN A 191 6.83 -2.50 26.31
CA GLN A 191 6.05 -3.73 26.52
C GLN A 191 5.65 -4.43 25.21
N PHE A 192 6.49 -4.31 24.17
CA PHE A 192 6.24 -4.98 22.90
C PHE A 192 6.15 -6.50 23.11
N ARG A 193 5.02 -7.06 22.69
CA ARG A 193 4.76 -8.49 22.79
C ARG A 193 3.95 -8.97 21.58
N GLU A 194 4.42 -10.02 20.91
CA GLU A 194 3.65 -10.73 19.90
C GLU A 194 2.59 -11.60 20.57
N MET A 195 1.38 -11.53 20.07
CA MET A 195 0.19 -12.21 20.60
C MET A 195 -0.19 -13.43 19.78
N THR A 196 0.19 -13.46 18.50
CA THR A 196 0.01 -14.59 17.60
C THR A 196 1.36 -15.10 17.12
N ALA A 197 1.43 -16.33 16.64
CA ALA A 197 2.61 -16.94 16.09
C ALA A 197 2.20 -18.07 15.13
N GLY A 198 3.03 -18.35 14.13
CA GLY A 198 2.81 -19.42 13.17
C GLY A 198 3.23 -19.03 11.76
N ASP A 199 3.05 -19.95 10.82
CA ASP A 199 3.24 -19.66 9.38
C ASP A 199 1.97 -18.99 8.82
N THR A 200 1.70 -17.77 9.30
CA THR A 200 0.51 -16.99 8.94
C THR A 200 0.87 -15.54 8.61
N VAL A 201 -0.04 -14.88 7.90
CA VAL A 201 -0.07 -13.43 7.74
C VAL A 201 -1.26 -12.92 8.54
N ASP A 202 -1.01 -12.60 9.80
CA ASP A 202 -2.00 -12.00 10.70
C ASP A 202 -1.87 -10.48 10.61
N ALA A 203 -2.96 -9.79 10.27
CA ALA A 203 -2.90 -8.35 9.99
C ALA A 203 -4.22 -7.64 10.31
N ALA A 204 -4.17 -6.30 10.25
CA ALA A 204 -5.30 -5.39 10.44
C ALA A 204 -6.10 -5.67 11.73
N PRO A 205 -5.46 -5.77 12.92
CA PRO A 205 -6.16 -6.01 14.16
C PRO A 205 -7.10 -4.85 14.50
N ALA A 206 -8.19 -5.16 15.20
CA ALA A 206 -9.11 -4.18 15.73
C ALA A 206 -9.66 -4.62 17.09
N TRP A 207 -9.80 -3.68 18.02
CA TRP A 207 -10.40 -3.93 19.32
C TRP A 207 -11.89 -4.21 19.19
N VAL A 208 -12.39 -5.14 20.00
CA VAL A 208 -13.82 -5.39 20.12
C VAL A 208 -14.39 -4.50 21.23
N HIS A 209 -15.33 -3.62 20.87
CA HIS A 209 -15.99 -2.75 21.85
C HIS A 209 -16.71 -3.60 22.92
N ASN A 210 -16.62 -3.17 24.18
CA ASN A 210 -17.24 -3.82 25.34
C ASN A 210 -16.70 -5.23 25.67
N GLU A 211 -15.66 -5.69 25.01
CA GLU A 211 -14.92 -6.92 25.34
C GLU A 211 -13.45 -6.58 25.63
N PRO A 212 -13.09 -6.28 26.89
CA PRO A 212 -11.71 -5.95 27.23
C PRO A 212 -10.77 -7.09 26.85
N ASP A 213 -9.60 -6.75 26.30
CA ASP A 213 -8.57 -7.69 25.86
C ASP A 213 -9.00 -8.65 24.72
N THR A 214 -10.05 -8.29 23.99
CA THR A 214 -10.50 -9.05 22.82
C THR A 214 -10.28 -8.23 21.55
N ILE A 215 -9.73 -8.89 20.54
CA ILE A 215 -9.47 -8.31 19.22
C ILE A 215 -10.04 -9.20 18.12
N VAL A 216 -10.33 -8.61 16.97
CA VAL A 216 -10.52 -9.31 15.70
C VAL A 216 -9.38 -8.95 14.76
N TYR A 217 -8.99 -9.85 13.90
CA TYR A 217 -7.92 -9.63 12.93
C TYR A 217 -8.11 -10.52 11.71
N GLN A 218 -7.48 -10.17 10.61
CA GLN A 218 -7.43 -11.02 9.42
C GLN A 218 -6.25 -11.97 9.50
N SER A 219 -6.42 -13.21 9.05
CA SER A 219 -5.38 -14.23 9.04
C SER A 219 -5.41 -15.04 7.75
N ALA A 220 -4.24 -15.28 7.16
CA ALA A 220 -4.08 -16.16 6.01
C ALA A 220 -2.88 -17.10 6.24
N GLY A 221 -3.08 -18.40 6.05
CA GLY A 221 -2.02 -19.39 6.16
C GLY A 221 -0.98 -19.27 5.04
N LEU A 222 0.29 -19.50 5.35
CA LEU A 222 1.39 -19.53 4.40
C LEU A 222 1.79 -20.99 4.12
N ALA A 223 1.76 -21.38 2.85
CA ALA A 223 2.38 -22.63 2.41
C ALA A 223 3.84 -22.36 2.04
N ARG A 224 4.75 -23.18 2.57
CA ARG A 224 6.18 -23.06 2.26
C ARG A 224 6.67 -24.22 1.37
N SER A 225 7.62 -23.91 0.51
CA SER A 225 8.36 -24.92 -0.24
C SER A 225 9.30 -25.71 0.69
N PRO A 226 9.82 -26.88 0.27
CA PRO A 226 10.82 -27.63 1.04
C PRO A 226 12.10 -26.80 1.37
N GLN A 227 12.36 -25.73 0.63
CA GLN A 227 13.48 -24.81 0.84
C GLN A 227 13.12 -23.63 1.78
N GLY A 228 11.90 -23.62 2.35
CA GLY A 228 11.44 -22.59 3.29
C GLY A 228 10.88 -21.30 2.66
N TYR A 229 10.85 -21.20 1.33
CA TYR A 229 10.25 -20.02 0.65
C TYR A 229 8.72 -20.09 0.64
N VAL A 230 8.06 -18.93 0.76
CA VAL A 230 6.61 -18.84 0.62
C VAL A 230 6.21 -19.28 -0.79
N ALA A 231 5.46 -20.36 -0.90
CA ALA A 231 4.97 -20.96 -2.14
C ALA A 231 3.55 -20.48 -2.48
N ALA A 232 2.70 -20.31 -1.48
CA ALA A 232 1.33 -19.85 -1.66
C ALA A 232 0.80 -19.22 -0.37
N THR A 233 -0.21 -18.37 -0.52
CA THR A 233 -1.00 -17.82 0.59
C THR A 233 -2.44 -18.30 0.45
N GLY A 234 -3.00 -18.82 1.54
CA GLY A 234 -4.38 -19.26 1.61
C GLY A 234 -5.38 -18.08 1.54
N HIS A 235 -6.66 -18.43 1.52
CA HIS A 235 -7.72 -17.43 1.67
C HIS A 235 -7.63 -16.75 3.04
N THR A 236 -8.01 -15.47 3.08
CA THR A 236 -7.95 -14.68 4.30
C THR A 236 -9.26 -14.82 5.08
N THR A 237 -9.14 -15.22 6.34
CA THR A 237 -10.24 -15.39 7.29
C THR A 237 -10.27 -14.26 8.31
N ILE A 238 -11.37 -14.07 9.04
CA ILE A 238 -11.39 -13.21 10.23
C ILE A 238 -11.38 -14.09 11.47
N GLN A 239 -10.40 -13.82 12.34
CA GLN A 239 -10.20 -14.48 13.60
C GLN A 239 -10.54 -13.51 14.75
N LYS A 240 -11.00 -14.07 15.87
CA LYS A 240 -11.20 -13.38 17.15
C LYS A 240 -10.25 -13.98 18.16
N LEU A 241 -9.46 -13.15 18.84
CA LEU A 241 -8.51 -13.54 19.88
C LEU A 241 -8.89 -12.91 21.22
N ASP A 242 -9.09 -13.72 22.23
CA ASP A 242 -9.05 -13.30 23.64
C ASP A 242 -7.58 -13.31 24.10
N MET A 243 -6.99 -12.16 24.30
CA MET A 243 -5.58 -12.01 24.65
C MET A 243 -5.25 -12.47 26.07
N ARG A 244 -6.25 -12.60 26.96
CA ARG A 244 -6.04 -13.14 28.32
C ARG A 244 -5.87 -14.65 28.33
N SER A 245 -6.78 -15.32 27.63
CA SER A 245 -6.79 -16.79 27.59
C SER A 245 -5.94 -17.35 26.44
N GLY A 246 -5.57 -16.55 25.45
CA GLY A 246 -4.93 -16.98 24.21
C GLY A 246 -5.88 -17.74 23.28
N ARG A 247 -7.19 -17.74 23.55
CA ARG A 247 -8.17 -18.48 22.74
C ARG A 247 -8.44 -17.76 21.44
N ILE A 248 -8.25 -18.47 20.33
CA ILE A 248 -8.57 -18.02 18.97
C ILE A 248 -9.86 -18.71 18.49
N GLN A 249 -10.73 -17.95 17.84
CA GLN A 249 -11.97 -18.43 17.24
C GLN A 249 -12.14 -17.85 15.85
N THR A 250 -12.42 -18.69 14.86
CA THR A 250 -12.77 -18.23 13.50
C THR A 250 -14.15 -17.61 13.49
N VAL A 251 -14.24 -16.36 13.03
CA VAL A 251 -15.49 -15.58 12.91
C VAL A 251 -16.06 -15.66 11.50
N LEU A 252 -15.19 -15.55 10.49
CA LEU A 252 -15.54 -15.62 9.07
C LEU A 252 -14.50 -16.44 8.31
N GLU A 253 -14.97 -17.35 7.48
CA GLU A 253 -14.16 -18.17 6.59
C GLU A 253 -14.95 -18.47 5.32
N SER A 254 -14.28 -18.44 4.16
CA SER A 254 -14.82 -18.84 2.87
C SER A 254 -13.71 -19.32 1.94
N SER A 255 -13.94 -20.37 1.20
CA SER A 255 -13.03 -20.81 0.14
C SER A 255 -13.07 -19.92 -1.12
N GLU A 256 -14.11 -19.11 -1.28
CA GLU A 256 -14.34 -18.27 -2.46
C GLU A 256 -13.97 -16.81 -2.25
N HIS A 257 -13.87 -16.37 -0.98
CA HIS A 257 -13.67 -14.97 -0.64
C HIS A 257 -12.54 -14.78 0.37
N ASP A 258 -11.81 -13.69 0.22
CA ASP A 258 -10.98 -13.10 1.26
C ASP A 258 -11.80 -12.10 2.08
N PHE A 259 -11.61 -12.11 3.39
CA PHE A 259 -12.15 -11.12 4.32
C PHE A 259 -11.02 -10.29 4.91
N LEU A 260 -11.06 -8.98 4.69
CA LEU A 260 -9.95 -8.09 5.00
C LEU A 260 -10.37 -6.96 5.92
N HIS A 261 -9.41 -6.47 6.71
CA HIS A 261 -9.50 -5.23 7.46
C HIS A 261 -10.74 -5.17 8.38
N PRO A 262 -10.92 -6.15 9.29
CA PRO A 262 -12.07 -6.15 10.19
C PRO A 262 -12.09 -4.93 11.10
N ARG A 263 -13.28 -4.39 11.36
CA ARG A 263 -13.55 -3.34 12.35
C ARG A 263 -14.85 -3.67 13.04
N VAL A 264 -14.93 -3.41 14.34
CA VAL A 264 -16.15 -3.61 15.13
C VAL A 264 -16.65 -2.26 15.61
N SER A 265 -17.87 -1.91 15.26
CA SER A 265 -18.53 -0.69 15.73
C SER A 265 -18.97 -0.80 17.20
N ALA A 266 -19.31 0.33 17.83
CA ALA A 266 -19.70 0.38 19.23
C ALA A 266 -20.93 -0.49 19.57
N ASP A 267 -21.84 -0.68 18.62
CA ASP A 267 -23.02 -1.55 18.72
C ASP A 267 -22.70 -3.04 18.45
N GLY A 268 -21.43 -3.36 18.11
CA GLY A 268 -20.94 -4.71 17.90
C GLY A 268 -21.21 -5.26 16.52
N VAL A 269 -21.46 -4.42 15.54
CA VAL A 269 -21.54 -4.81 14.13
C VAL A 269 -20.11 -4.96 13.58
N LEU A 270 -19.83 -6.09 12.94
CA LEU A 270 -18.58 -6.37 12.29
C LEU A 270 -18.60 -5.79 10.86
N HIS A 271 -17.63 -4.95 10.54
CA HIS A 271 -17.40 -4.43 9.20
C HIS A 271 -16.12 -5.05 8.63
N PHE A 272 -16.08 -5.31 7.34
CA PHE A 272 -14.93 -5.88 6.65
C PHE A 272 -15.00 -5.65 5.14
N ILE A 273 -13.85 -5.74 4.47
CA ILE A 273 -13.80 -5.79 3.02
C ILE A 273 -13.88 -7.26 2.58
N ARG A 274 -14.87 -7.58 1.74
CA ARG A 274 -14.99 -8.87 1.08
C ARG A 274 -14.51 -8.75 -0.36
N ARG A 275 -13.64 -9.65 -0.79
CA ARG A 275 -13.20 -9.73 -2.20
C ARG A 275 -13.11 -11.19 -2.64
N PRO A 276 -13.30 -11.51 -3.93
CA PRO A 276 -13.09 -12.86 -4.42
C PRO A 276 -11.67 -13.34 -4.14
N TYR A 277 -11.53 -14.55 -3.61
CA TYR A 277 -10.22 -15.19 -3.44
C TYR A 277 -9.65 -15.55 -4.83
N VAL A 278 -8.39 -15.20 -5.05
CA VAL A 278 -7.65 -15.64 -6.24
C VAL A 278 -6.42 -16.37 -5.71
N GLY A 279 -6.48 -17.70 -5.75
CA GLY A 279 -5.32 -18.53 -5.42
C GLY A 279 -4.12 -18.13 -6.27
N THR A 280 -2.94 -18.12 -5.69
CA THR A 280 -1.70 -18.05 -6.44
C THR A 280 -1.59 -19.35 -7.22
N ASN A 281 -2.17 -19.40 -8.40
CA ASN A 281 -1.87 -20.46 -9.35
C ASN A 281 -0.41 -20.25 -9.76
N TYR A 282 0.52 -20.93 -9.10
CA TYR A 282 1.75 -21.31 -9.77
C TYR A 282 1.32 -22.23 -10.92
N SER A 283 1.00 -21.66 -12.05
CA SER A 283 0.97 -22.42 -13.28
C SER A 283 2.40 -22.94 -13.42
N ALA A 284 2.60 -24.22 -13.26
CA ALA A 284 3.79 -24.89 -13.71
C ALA A 284 4.00 -24.39 -15.13
N GLY A 285 5.03 -23.52 -15.32
CA GLY A 285 5.26 -22.85 -16.59
C GLY A 285 5.23 -23.95 -17.65
N ASN A 286 4.54 -23.68 -18.74
CA ASN A 286 4.36 -24.67 -19.79
C ASN A 286 5.76 -25.15 -20.19
N ILE A 287 6.16 -26.35 -19.78
CA ILE A 287 7.52 -26.91 -19.91
C ILE A 287 8.02 -26.73 -21.33
N PHE A 288 7.13 -26.80 -22.32
CA PHE A 288 7.43 -26.56 -23.72
C PHE A 288 7.84 -25.11 -24.02
N ILE A 289 7.14 -24.12 -23.42
CA ILE A 289 7.49 -22.70 -23.60
C ILE A 289 8.77 -22.37 -22.85
N ASP A 290 8.96 -22.92 -21.66
CA ASP A 290 10.18 -22.72 -20.87
C ASP A 290 11.39 -23.35 -21.56
N THR A 291 11.25 -24.52 -22.17
CA THR A 291 12.28 -25.19 -22.96
C THR A 291 12.60 -24.39 -24.24
N LEU A 292 11.59 -23.87 -24.93
CA LEU A 292 11.75 -23.05 -26.13
C LEU A 292 12.42 -21.71 -25.81
N LEU A 293 12.13 -21.10 -24.67
CA LEU A 293 12.71 -19.82 -24.24
C LEU A 293 14.05 -19.98 -23.51
N PHE A 294 14.44 -21.21 -23.14
CA PHE A 294 15.69 -21.48 -22.44
C PHE A 294 16.93 -20.90 -23.13
N PRO A 295 17.17 -21.08 -24.47
CA PRO A 295 18.33 -20.51 -25.13
C PRO A 295 18.35 -18.98 -25.07
N PHE A 296 17.20 -18.30 -25.12
CA PHE A 296 17.12 -16.84 -25.00
C PHE A 296 17.40 -16.37 -23.57
N ARG A 297 16.93 -17.13 -22.56
CA ARG A 297 17.22 -16.86 -21.14
C ARG A 297 18.70 -17.08 -20.85
N LEU A 298 19.30 -18.12 -21.43
CA LEU A 298 20.73 -18.41 -21.32
C LEU A 298 21.57 -17.31 -21.97
N LEU A 299 21.24 -16.90 -23.21
CA LEU A 299 21.89 -15.78 -23.90
C LEU A 299 21.81 -14.49 -23.11
N ARG A 300 20.67 -14.20 -22.51
CA ARG A 300 20.50 -13.03 -21.64
C ARG A 300 21.35 -13.12 -20.37
N ALA A 301 21.41 -14.29 -19.73
CA ALA A 301 22.26 -14.51 -18.56
C ALA A 301 23.76 -14.36 -18.91
N VAL A 302 24.20 -14.92 -20.03
CA VAL A 302 25.56 -14.76 -20.54
C VAL A 302 25.88 -13.31 -20.87
N PHE A 303 24.94 -12.58 -21.48
CA PHE A 303 25.09 -11.15 -21.76
C PHE A 303 25.22 -10.32 -20.48
N HIS A 304 24.39 -10.57 -19.48
CA HIS A 304 24.51 -9.91 -18.18
C HIS A 304 25.84 -10.23 -17.49
N TYR A 305 26.29 -11.47 -17.58
CA TYR A 305 27.57 -11.90 -17.04
C TYR A 305 28.74 -11.18 -17.74
N LEU A 306 28.75 -11.14 -19.08
CA LEU A 306 29.78 -10.44 -19.87
C LEU A 306 29.74 -8.92 -19.64
N ASN A 307 28.55 -8.34 -19.50
CA ASN A 307 28.38 -6.91 -19.17
C ASN A 307 28.91 -6.58 -17.77
N PHE A 308 28.72 -7.47 -16.81
CA PHE A 308 29.30 -7.37 -15.47
C PHE A 308 30.85 -7.34 -15.56
N PHE A 309 31.46 -8.26 -16.32
CA PHE A 309 32.89 -8.26 -16.50
C PHE A 309 33.40 -7.03 -17.27
N SER A 310 32.69 -6.59 -18.30
CA SER A 310 33.01 -5.36 -19.01
C SER A 310 32.99 -4.14 -18.09
N LEU A 311 31.99 -4.02 -17.24
CA LEU A 311 31.92 -2.95 -16.23
C LEU A 311 33.06 -3.06 -15.20
N MET A 312 33.42 -4.27 -14.79
CA MET A 312 34.48 -4.52 -13.81
C MET A 312 35.87 -4.22 -14.33
N TYR A 313 36.18 -4.58 -15.60
CA TYR A 313 37.52 -4.44 -16.18
C TYR A 313 37.69 -3.20 -17.08
N SER A 314 36.72 -2.86 -17.90
CA SER A 314 36.82 -1.74 -18.85
C SER A 314 36.05 -0.49 -18.43
N ARG A 315 35.28 -0.54 -17.36
CA ARG A 315 34.39 0.54 -16.86
C ARG A 315 33.43 1.08 -17.91
N LYS A 316 33.18 0.34 -18.98
CA LYS A 316 32.19 0.68 -20.01
C LYS A 316 31.22 -0.48 -20.19
N PRO A 317 29.91 -0.20 -20.27
CA PRO A 317 28.94 -1.23 -20.61
C PRO A 317 29.18 -1.71 -22.05
N LEU A 318 28.93 -3.00 -22.33
CA LEU A 318 29.06 -3.61 -23.67
C LEU A 318 28.14 -2.96 -24.71
N THR A 319 27.09 -2.30 -24.30
CA THR A 319 26.19 -1.52 -25.16
C THR A 319 26.18 -0.06 -24.71
N GLY A 320 26.64 0.84 -25.57
CA GLY A 320 26.54 2.30 -25.41
C GLY A 320 25.14 2.85 -25.71
N ALA A 321 24.15 2.01 -25.97
CA ALA A 321 22.75 2.38 -25.96
C ALA A 321 22.29 2.39 -24.51
N ALA A 322 21.79 3.52 -24.03
CA ALA A 322 20.84 3.50 -22.92
C ALA A 322 19.83 2.41 -23.28
N GLY A 323 19.88 1.28 -22.56
CA GLY A 323 18.86 0.25 -22.66
C GLY A 323 17.51 0.92 -22.55
N PRO A 324 16.43 0.34 -23.04
CA PRO A 324 15.12 0.95 -22.91
C PRO A 324 15.02 1.43 -21.48
N LYS A 325 14.87 2.75 -21.30
CA LYS A 325 14.60 3.32 -19.98
C LYS A 325 13.51 2.42 -19.45
N VAL A 326 13.79 1.69 -18.39
CA VAL A 326 12.75 0.97 -17.67
C VAL A 326 11.86 2.09 -17.18
N HIS A 327 10.93 2.53 -18.01
CA HIS A 327 9.69 3.04 -17.51
C HIS A 327 9.23 1.88 -16.65
N ALA A 328 9.30 2.04 -15.35
CA ALA A 328 8.62 1.17 -14.44
C ALA A 328 7.21 1.11 -15.03
N ASP A 329 6.91 -0.01 -15.69
CA ASP A 329 5.61 -0.23 -16.31
C ASP A 329 4.65 -0.26 -15.13
N ILE A 330 4.02 0.90 -14.83
CA ILE A 330 3.03 1.08 -13.76
C ILE A 330 1.76 0.28 -14.13
N LYS A 331 1.88 -0.75 -14.95
CA LYS A 331 0.77 -1.61 -15.34
C LYS A 331 0.26 -2.43 -14.15
N HIS A 332 1.11 -2.73 -13.19
CA HIS A 332 0.75 -3.54 -12.03
C HIS A 332 1.04 -2.81 -10.74
N ILE A 333 -0.01 -2.50 -10.00
CA ILE A 333 0.05 -1.93 -8.65
C ILE A 333 -0.23 -3.06 -7.67
N ILE A 334 0.59 -3.16 -6.61
CA ILE A 334 0.29 -4.09 -5.50
C ILE A 334 -0.51 -3.32 -4.46
N LEU A 335 -1.76 -3.71 -4.27
CA LEU A 335 -2.63 -3.13 -3.26
C LEU A 335 -3.22 -4.24 -2.38
N LYS A 336 -3.01 -4.11 -1.07
CA LYS A 336 -3.44 -5.13 -0.08
C LYS A 336 -3.04 -6.56 -0.49
N GLY A 337 -1.77 -6.74 -0.89
CA GLY A 337 -1.20 -8.03 -1.28
C GLY A 337 -1.65 -8.59 -2.64
N ARG A 338 -2.39 -7.81 -3.44
CA ARG A 338 -2.84 -8.26 -4.76
C ARG A 338 -2.30 -7.37 -5.87
N HIS A 339 -1.83 -8.00 -6.95
CA HIS A 339 -1.47 -7.32 -8.19
C HIS A 339 -2.74 -6.82 -8.89
N ILE A 340 -2.83 -5.52 -9.10
CA ILE A 340 -3.92 -4.87 -9.81
C ILE A 340 -3.36 -4.34 -11.13
N ASP A 341 -4.03 -4.69 -12.23
CA ASP A 341 -3.78 -4.08 -13.54
C ASP A 341 -4.39 -2.68 -13.56
N ALA A 342 -3.54 -1.66 -13.38
CA ALA A 342 -3.98 -0.28 -13.28
C ALA A 342 -4.67 0.21 -14.55
N GLU A 343 -4.23 -0.23 -15.73
CA GLU A 343 -4.82 0.16 -17.01
C GLU A 343 -6.26 -0.37 -17.15
N LYS A 344 -6.48 -1.62 -16.74
CA LYS A 344 -7.82 -2.23 -16.74
C LYS A 344 -8.72 -1.64 -15.65
N ALA A 345 -8.16 -1.33 -14.49
CA ALA A 345 -8.88 -0.76 -13.36
C ALA A 345 -9.38 0.67 -13.65
N LEU A 346 -8.61 1.48 -14.40
CA LEU A 346 -8.95 2.88 -14.71
C LEU A 346 -10.01 3.05 -15.81
N ARG A 347 -10.62 1.99 -16.34
CA ARG A 347 -11.70 2.11 -17.31
C ARG A 347 -12.91 2.82 -16.71
N LYS A 348 -13.63 3.60 -17.52
CA LYS A 348 -14.80 4.40 -17.10
C LYS A 348 -15.91 3.58 -16.40
N GLU A 349 -16.01 2.30 -16.73
CA GLU A 349 -17.00 1.38 -16.14
C GLU A 349 -16.78 1.11 -14.64
N ASN A 350 -15.60 1.44 -14.13
CA ASN A 350 -15.19 1.22 -12.73
C ASN A 350 -15.10 2.55 -11.94
N ALA A 351 -15.94 3.52 -12.24
CA ALA A 351 -15.94 4.83 -11.57
C ALA A 351 -17.03 4.91 -10.49
N ILE A 352 -16.70 5.57 -9.35
CA ILE A 352 -17.64 5.94 -8.29
C ILE A 352 -17.64 7.47 -8.22
N ASN A 353 -18.83 8.08 -8.25
CA ASN A 353 -19.00 9.54 -8.22
C ASN A 353 -18.07 10.28 -9.20
N GLY A 354 -17.88 9.72 -10.39
CA GLY A 354 -17.02 10.28 -11.44
C GLY A 354 -15.52 10.03 -11.26
N VAL A 355 -15.07 9.37 -10.19
CA VAL A 355 -13.67 9.05 -9.95
C VAL A 355 -13.40 7.57 -10.28
N ALA A 356 -12.48 7.34 -11.21
CA ALA A 356 -12.06 5.98 -11.57
C ALA A 356 -11.43 5.26 -10.36
N SER A 357 -11.77 4.00 -10.16
CA SER A 357 -11.30 3.18 -9.05
C SER A 357 -10.07 2.36 -9.43
N LEU A 358 -9.11 2.22 -8.51
CA LEU A 358 -8.00 1.27 -8.67
C LEU A 358 -8.43 -0.16 -8.36
N VAL A 359 -9.47 -0.36 -7.56
CA VAL A 359 -9.96 -1.70 -7.21
C VAL A 359 -11.27 -2.04 -7.91
N PRO A 360 -11.51 -3.32 -8.24
CA PRO A 360 -12.72 -3.73 -8.95
C PRO A 360 -13.97 -3.63 -8.07
N ARG A 361 -15.15 -3.62 -8.69
CA ARG A 361 -16.45 -3.58 -7.99
C ARG A 361 -16.66 -4.75 -7.04
N SER A 362 -15.99 -5.86 -7.26
CA SER A 362 -16.05 -7.06 -6.42
C SER A 362 -15.30 -6.90 -5.07
N TRP A 363 -14.66 -5.77 -4.82
CA TRP A 363 -14.15 -5.42 -3.50
C TRP A 363 -15.22 -4.61 -2.76
N GLU A 364 -15.91 -5.27 -1.87
CA GLU A 364 -17.12 -4.78 -1.22
C GLU A 364 -16.87 -4.50 0.26
N LEU A 365 -17.32 -3.36 0.75
CA LEU A 365 -17.44 -3.11 2.18
C LEU A 365 -18.75 -3.71 2.67
N VAL A 366 -18.66 -4.63 3.61
CA VAL A 366 -19.80 -5.38 4.15
C VAL A 366 -19.91 -5.12 5.63
N SER A 367 -21.13 -4.91 6.13
CA SER A 367 -21.46 -4.97 7.54
C SER A 367 -22.17 -6.29 7.86
N ARG A 368 -21.83 -6.88 9.03
CA ARG A 368 -22.45 -8.11 9.53
C ARG A 368 -22.92 -7.92 10.96
N THR A 369 -24.22 -8.08 11.17
CA THR A 369 -24.83 -8.02 12.50
C THR A 369 -24.42 -9.22 13.35
N ARG A 370 -24.64 -9.15 14.66
CA ARG A 370 -24.42 -10.28 15.58
C ARG A 370 -25.28 -11.50 15.24
N GLN A 371 -26.43 -11.30 14.58
CA GLN A 371 -27.31 -12.38 14.10
C GLN A 371 -26.81 -13.01 12.79
N GLY A 372 -25.73 -12.48 12.20
CA GLY A 372 -25.14 -13.00 10.97
C GLY A 372 -25.72 -12.41 9.69
N GLN A 373 -26.62 -11.42 9.75
CA GLN A 373 -27.14 -10.75 8.57
C GLN A 373 -26.08 -9.82 7.97
N GLU A 374 -25.79 -10.00 6.68
CA GLU A 374 -24.81 -9.21 5.93
C GLU A 374 -25.50 -8.18 5.03
N THR A 375 -24.91 -6.99 4.96
CA THR A 375 -25.34 -5.90 4.08
C THR A 375 -24.13 -5.30 3.39
N VAL A 376 -24.15 -5.18 2.06
CA VAL A 376 -23.11 -4.48 1.30
C VAL A 376 -23.36 -2.98 1.41
N LEU A 377 -22.40 -2.26 1.97
CA LEU A 377 -22.47 -0.82 2.20
C LEU A 377 -21.88 -0.01 1.03
N ALA A 378 -20.79 -0.48 0.45
CA ALA A 378 -20.12 0.15 -0.68
C ALA A 378 -19.37 -0.90 -1.52
N THR A 379 -19.09 -0.55 -2.77
CA THR A 379 -18.25 -1.35 -3.68
C THR A 379 -16.98 -0.59 -4.04
N ASN A 380 -16.02 -1.25 -4.67
CA ASN A 380 -14.73 -0.65 -5.05
C ASN A 380 -13.93 -0.11 -3.82
N VAL A 381 -13.94 -0.82 -2.70
CA VAL A 381 -13.32 -0.38 -1.45
C VAL A 381 -11.93 -0.98 -1.29
N ALA A 382 -10.90 -0.13 -1.30
CA ALA A 382 -9.50 -0.50 -1.07
C ALA A 382 -9.11 -0.47 0.41
N SER A 383 -9.62 0.52 1.14
CA SER A 383 -9.43 0.71 2.59
C SER A 383 -10.61 1.50 3.16
N TYR A 384 -10.84 1.38 4.45
CA TYR A 384 -11.89 2.13 5.14
C TYR A 384 -11.54 2.30 6.63
N ASP A 385 -12.23 3.22 7.28
CA ASP A 385 -12.21 3.36 8.73
C ASP A 385 -13.59 3.78 9.25
N LEU A 386 -13.87 3.44 10.51
CA LEU A 386 -15.10 3.77 11.21
C LEU A 386 -14.89 5.00 12.07
N LEU A 387 -15.75 5.99 11.93
CA LEU A 387 -15.76 7.17 12.78
C LEU A 387 -16.60 6.94 14.04
N ALA A 388 -16.33 7.70 15.10
CA ALA A 388 -17.03 7.55 16.37
C ALA A 388 -18.54 7.86 16.28
N ASP A 389 -18.95 8.68 15.31
CA ASP A 389 -20.36 8.98 15.02
C ASP A 389 -21.08 7.88 14.22
N GLY A 390 -20.39 6.79 13.86
CA GLY A 390 -20.89 5.71 13.02
C GLY A 390 -20.82 5.96 11.52
N SER A 391 -20.32 7.11 11.09
CA SER A 391 -20.00 7.35 9.68
C SER A 391 -18.78 6.52 9.25
N ILE A 392 -18.68 6.23 7.97
CA ILE A 392 -17.59 5.45 7.42
C ILE A 392 -16.85 6.29 6.38
N ILE A 393 -15.55 6.38 6.52
CA ILE A 393 -14.68 6.86 5.45
C ILE A 393 -14.11 5.67 4.70
N TYR A 394 -14.06 5.74 3.38
CA TYR A 394 -13.45 4.68 2.57
C TYR A 394 -12.73 5.24 1.35
N SER A 395 -11.82 4.46 0.80
CA SER A 395 -11.07 4.80 -0.40
C SER A 395 -11.24 3.76 -1.49
N ASN A 396 -11.26 4.22 -2.74
CA ASN A 396 -11.16 3.36 -3.93
C ASN A 396 -9.72 3.28 -4.48
N GLY A 397 -8.73 3.77 -3.71
CA GLY A 397 -7.33 3.90 -4.08
C GLY A 397 -6.96 5.22 -4.76
N ARG A 398 -7.93 6.01 -5.27
CA ARG A 398 -7.73 7.32 -5.93
C ARG A 398 -8.53 8.47 -5.34
N ALA A 399 -9.53 8.15 -4.57
CA ALA A 399 -10.31 9.14 -3.82
C ALA A 399 -10.70 8.58 -2.47
N MET A 400 -10.98 9.47 -1.56
CA MET A 400 -11.59 9.17 -0.28
C MET A 400 -13.03 9.66 -0.30
N PHE A 401 -13.91 8.86 0.26
CA PHE A 401 -15.35 9.10 0.31
C PHE A 401 -15.85 9.03 1.74
N LEU A 402 -16.85 9.84 2.05
CA LEU A 402 -17.66 9.72 3.26
C LEU A 402 -18.95 8.98 2.91
N LEU A 403 -19.24 7.91 3.60
CA LEU A 403 -20.50 7.18 3.55
C LEU A 403 -21.35 7.61 4.75
N GLY A 404 -22.38 8.36 4.48
CA GLY A 404 -23.34 8.79 5.51
C GLY A 404 -24.36 7.70 5.85
N HIS A 405 -25.07 7.89 6.96
CA HIS A 405 -26.09 6.95 7.46
C HIS A 405 -27.21 6.62 6.45
N GLY A 406 -27.42 7.44 5.42
CA GLY A 406 -28.37 7.20 4.32
C GLY A 406 -27.84 6.35 3.17
N GLY A 407 -26.63 5.78 3.25
CA GLY A 407 -26.01 4.98 2.19
C GLY A 407 -25.51 5.81 1.00
N GLN A 408 -25.57 7.14 1.06
CA GLN A 408 -25.02 8.01 0.03
C GLN A 408 -23.54 8.30 0.30
N SER A 409 -22.72 8.10 -0.72
CA SER A 409 -21.31 8.46 -0.64
C SER A 409 -21.02 9.82 -1.28
N SER A 410 -20.15 10.59 -0.67
CA SER A 410 -19.68 11.89 -1.17
C SER A 410 -18.15 11.94 -1.16
N VAL A 411 -17.58 12.63 -2.16
CA VAL A 411 -16.11 12.73 -2.30
C VAL A 411 -15.57 13.70 -1.27
N LEU A 412 -14.57 13.27 -0.49
CA LEU A 412 -13.84 14.10 0.48
C LEU A 412 -12.59 14.72 -0.13
N LEU A 413 -11.83 13.92 -0.86
CA LEU A 413 -10.59 14.33 -1.53
C LEU A 413 -10.20 13.32 -2.61
N GLN A 414 -9.31 13.74 -3.50
CA GLN A 414 -8.66 12.86 -4.48
C GLN A 414 -7.15 12.87 -4.23
N ALA A 415 -6.54 11.69 -4.28
CA ALA A 415 -5.09 11.49 -4.22
C ALA A 415 -4.75 10.13 -4.84
N ASP A 416 -3.55 10.01 -5.39
CA ASP A 416 -3.12 8.75 -6.01
C ASP A 416 -2.62 7.75 -4.96
N LEU A 417 -2.91 6.47 -5.19
CA LEU A 417 -2.42 5.33 -4.38
C LEU A 417 -2.72 5.45 -2.88
N ILE A 418 -3.95 5.81 -2.52
CA ILE A 418 -4.37 5.82 -1.11
C ILE A 418 -4.38 4.37 -0.59
N GLY A 419 -3.44 4.03 0.30
CA GLY A 419 -3.25 2.69 0.83
C GLY A 419 -3.92 2.47 2.18
N GLU A 420 -3.72 3.38 3.11
CA GLU A 420 -4.29 3.36 4.46
C GLU A 420 -4.98 4.69 4.75
N ILE A 421 -6.09 4.61 5.45
CA ILE A 421 -6.84 5.78 5.89
C ILE A 421 -7.23 5.60 7.36
N VAL A 422 -7.21 6.70 8.09
CA VAL A 422 -7.68 6.77 9.46
C VAL A 422 -8.43 8.06 9.68
N GLY A 423 -9.54 7.98 10.40
CA GLY A 423 -10.40 9.12 10.70
C GLY A 423 -10.52 9.40 12.18
N ARG A 424 -10.76 10.67 12.49
CA ARG A 424 -11.15 11.12 13.83
C ARG A 424 -12.31 12.10 13.67
N SER A 425 -13.43 11.82 14.32
CA SER A 425 -14.46 12.83 14.61
C SER A 425 -14.06 13.66 15.82
N ALA A 426 -14.48 14.93 15.84
CA ALA A 426 -14.21 15.83 16.96
C ALA A 426 -14.87 15.36 18.25
#